data_2428857dde3a027e327f6d1ed2f76a57
#
_entry.id   2428857dde3a027e327f6d1ed2f76a57
#
_cell.length_a   1.000
_cell.length_b   1.000
_cell.length_c   1.000
_cell.angle_alpha   90.00
_cell.angle_beta   90.00
_cell.angle_gamma   90.00
#
_symmetry.space_group_name_H-M   'P 1'
#
loop_
_entity.id
_entity.type
_entity.pdbx_description
1 polymer ?
#
loop_
_entity_poly.entity_id
_entity_poly.type
_entity_poly.pdbx_seq_one_letter_code
_entity_poly.pdbx_strand_id
1 'polypeptide(L)'
;MKFIRENWKKDHILARDEAFFCWMYVDEKGCNVVLAVDEENTIYGMLAVIKYNSTDQPDIVGTMWKVLHTGNPRLGVELAEKKQKIYNARCDVGPGLNKRAVKINRYLGCYVDAMGHLYVLGECPEYHIAKVRQKQKRISGISKKKLVELQTREELLQVFDDSFQRKRVPYKDFGYVEHRFLQHPVYEYRFLGIQNEEGGMKSFMVLREERYDGAKICKIVDFYGPYEEIIDTASEMYRFVDENHYEFMDIYCYGVPEKYLFTAGFSWCKEEEAIIPNHFAPFEQKNTDIYFATSLWGQLDVFRGDADQDRPS
;
A
#
# COMPACT_ATOMS: atom_id res chain seq x y z
N MET A 1 21.42 -1.79 8.72
CA MET A 1 20.81 -2.63 9.78
C MET A 1 21.19 -2.23 11.21
N LYS A 2 22.49 -2.09 11.59
CA LYS A 2 22.90 -1.65 12.94
C LYS A 2 22.21 -0.33 13.36
N PHE A 3 22.20 0.70 12.49
CA PHE A 3 21.54 1.97 12.76
C PHE A 3 20.04 1.83 13.09
N ILE A 4 19.30 0.97 12.39
CA ILE A 4 17.88 0.69 12.63
C ILE A 4 17.70 0.04 14.01
N ARG A 5 18.52 -0.95 14.33
CA ARG A 5 18.48 -1.68 15.60
C ARG A 5 18.71 -0.78 16.80
N GLU A 6 19.64 0.14 16.69
CA GLU A 6 20.06 1.02 17.79
C GLU A 6 19.19 2.27 17.94
N ASN A 7 18.64 2.79 16.84
CA ASN A 7 18.03 4.12 16.81
C ASN A 7 16.54 4.15 16.42
N TRP A 8 15.97 3.00 16.04
CA TRP A 8 14.54 2.90 15.70
C TRP A 8 13.83 1.86 16.54
N LYS A 9 13.96 0.58 16.21
CA LYS A 9 13.33 -0.54 16.92
C LYS A 9 14.24 -1.77 16.80
N LYS A 10 14.67 -2.31 17.94
CA LYS A 10 15.61 -3.44 18.02
C LYS A 10 15.11 -4.67 17.25
N ASP A 11 13.82 -4.98 17.38
CA ASP A 11 13.21 -6.18 16.82
C ASP A 11 12.52 -5.93 15.46
N HIS A 12 12.81 -4.80 14.82
CA HIS A 12 12.28 -4.50 13.49
C HIS A 12 12.83 -5.49 12.47
N ILE A 13 11.97 -6.01 11.55
CA ILE A 13 12.42 -6.98 10.55
C ILE A 13 13.64 -6.47 9.76
N LEU A 14 13.65 -5.22 9.35
CA LEU A 14 14.78 -4.59 8.64
C LEU A 14 16.06 -4.42 9.49
N ALA A 15 16.00 -4.71 10.80
CA ALA A 15 17.16 -4.70 11.70
C ALA A 15 17.73 -6.08 11.95
N ARG A 16 16.92 -7.13 11.78
CA ARG A 16 17.26 -8.52 12.14
C ARG A 16 17.39 -9.46 10.93
N ASP A 17 16.69 -9.17 9.85
CA ASP A 17 16.66 -10.01 8.64
C ASP A 17 17.36 -9.27 7.49
N GLU A 18 18.59 -9.73 7.20
CA GLU A 18 19.43 -9.16 6.15
C GLU A 18 18.89 -9.50 4.76
N ALA A 19 18.36 -10.70 4.57
CA ALA A 19 17.78 -11.11 3.28
C ALA A 19 16.57 -10.26 2.94
N PHE A 20 15.69 -10.00 3.91
CA PHE A 20 14.54 -9.12 3.73
C PHE A 20 14.96 -7.67 3.47
N PHE A 21 15.98 -7.16 4.20
CA PHE A 21 16.52 -5.83 3.96
C PHE A 21 17.08 -5.69 2.55
N CYS A 22 17.87 -6.66 2.10
CA CYS A 22 18.45 -6.68 0.76
C CYS A 22 17.35 -6.79 -0.32
N TRP A 23 16.39 -7.68 -0.14
CA TRP A 23 15.26 -7.79 -1.05
C TRP A 23 14.51 -6.45 -1.19
N MET A 24 14.31 -5.71 -0.12
CA MET A 24 13.55 -4.46 -0.17
C MET A 24 14.34 -3.28 -0.73
N TYR A 25 15.65 -3.21 -0.51
CA TYR A 25 16.43 -1.99 -0.76
C TYR A 25 17.68 -2.18 -1.62
N VAL A 26 17.98 -3.37 -2.10
CA VAL A 26 19.14 -3.59 -2.96
C VAL A 26 18.69 -4.00 -4.35
N ASP A 27 19.18 -3.30 -5.36
CA ASP A 27 19.02 -3.65 -6.77
C ASP A 27 20.39 -3.80 -7.46
N GLU A 28 20.39 -3.99 -8.77
CA GLU A 28 21.61 -4.14 -9.57
C GLU A 28 22.55 -2.93 -9.48
N LYS A 29 22.02 -1.75 -9.15
CA LYS A 29 22.79 -0.49 -9.01
C LYS A 29 23.34 -0.29 -7.59
N GLY A 30 22.93 -1.14 -6.64
CA GLY A 30 23.40 -1.10 -5.25
C GLY A 30 22.30 -0.91 -4.21
N CYS A 31 22.68 -0.39 -3.04
CA CYS A 31 21.76 -0.20 -1.92
C CYS A 31 21.03 1.13 -2.03
N ASN A 32 19.69 1.09 -2.09
CA ASN A 32 18.83 2.26 -2.21
C ASN A 32 18.58 2.91 -0.84
N VAL A 33 19.66 3.39 -0.21
CA VAL A 33 19.64 4.07 1.09
C VAL A 33 20.50 5.33 1.03
N VAL A 34 19.92 6.46 1.40
CA VAL A 34 20.64 7.73 1.56
C VAL A 34 21.03 7.87 3.04
N LEU A 35 22.32 8.06 3.29
CA LEU A 35 22.88 8.22 4.63
C LEU A 35 23.43 9.63 4.84
N ALA A 36 23.23 10.16 6.03
CA ALA A 36 23.97 11.32 6.52
C ALA A 36 25.07 10.81 7.45
N VAL A 37 26.32 11.05 7.07
CA VAL A 37 27.50 10.61 7.81
C VAL A 37 28.44 11.79 8.06
N ASP A 38 29.24 11.71 9.13
CA ASP A 38 30.36 12.63 9.37
C ASP A 38 31.66 12.13 8.71
N GLU A 39 32.77 12.84 8.97
CA GLU A 39 34.09 12.50 8.46
C GLU A 39 34.64 11.18 9.00
N GLU A 40 34.10 10.71 10.13
CA GLU A 40 34.46 9.45 10.79
C GLU A 40 33.54 8.28 10.35
N ASN A 41 32.66 8.51 9.38
CA ASN A 41 31.61 7.57 8.92
C ASN A 41 30.55 7.20 9.98
N THR A 42 30.38 8.03 10.99
CA THR A 42 29.26 7.87 11.94
C THR A 42 27.95 8.27 11.29
N ILE A 43 26.94 7.37 11.35
CA ILE A 43 25.65 7.60 10.72
C ILE A 43 24.75 8.42 11.65
N TYR A 44 24.31 9.58 11.19
CA TYR A 44 23.37 10.47 11.89
C TYR A 44 21.99 10.50 11.29
N GLY A 45 21.82 10.01 10.07
CA GLY A 45 20.55 9.96 9.40
C GLY A 45 20.49 8.88 8.34
N MET A 46 19.30 8.35 8.13
CA MET A 46 19.01 7.32 7.15
C MET A 46 17.64 7.59 6.51
N LEU A 47 17.59 7.43 5.20
CA LEU A 47 16.38 7.46 4.40
C LEU A 47 16.49 6.37 3.33
N ALA A 48 15.72 5.32 3.45
CA ALA A 48 15.65 4.26 2.44
C ALA A 48 14.68 4.63 1.31
N VAL A 49 14.86 4.04 0.14
CA VAL A 49 14.09 4.37 -1.06
C VAL A 49 13.59 3.09 -1.72
N ILE A 50 12.32 3.09 -2.09
CA ILE A 50 11.72 2.08 -2.98
C ILE A 50 11.41 2.77 -4.31
N LYS A 51 11.75 2.12 -5.42
CA LYS A 51 11.42 2.57 -6.78
C LYS A 51 10.17 1.86 -7.25
N TYR A 52 9.25 2.59 -7.87
CA TYR A 52 8.04 2.04 -8.45
C TYR A 52 8.21 1.59 -9.90
N ASN A 53 9.30 2.00 -10.52
CA ASN A 53 9.63 1.63 -11.90
C ASN A 53 11.14 1.72 -12.16
N SER A 54 11.56 1.17 -13.28
CA SER A 54 12.95 1.08 -13.71
C SER A 54 13.37 2.14 -14.75
N THR A 55 12.59 3.21 -14.90
CA THR A 55 12.90 4.30 -15.86
C THR A 55 14.11 5.14 -15.43
N ASP A 56 14.65 5.97 -16.34
CA ASP A 56 15.76 6.90 -16.05
C ASP A 56 15.36 7.99 -15.05
N GLN A 57 14.07 8.28 -14.93
CA GLN A 57 13.48 9.18 -13.93
C GLN A 57 12.40 8.42 -13.16
N PRO A 58 12.79 7.55 -12.23
CA PRO A 58 11.84 6.70 -11.53
C PRO A 58 10.90 7.49 -10.62
N ASP A 59 9.71 6.97 -10.44
CA ASP A 59 8.89 7.34 -9.31
C ASP A 59 9.42 6.61 -8.08
N ILE A 60 9.52 7.30 -6.96
CA ILE A 60 10.09 6.76 -5.74
C ILE A 60 9.24 7.05 -4.53
N VAL A 61 9.52 6.33 -3.45
CA VAL A 61 9.05 6.67 -2.11
C VAL A 61 10.18 6.58 -1.11
N GLY A 62 10.25 7.58 -0.21
CA GLY A 62 11.14 7.53 0.94
C GLY A 62 10.51 6.74 2.09
N THR A 63 11.24 5.75 2.59
CA THR A 63 10.86 4.92 3.73
C THR A 63 11.95 4.95 4.79
N MET A 64 11.70 4.42 5.99
CA MET A 64 12.72 4.35 7.04
C MET A 64 13.42 5.68 7.31
N TRP A 65 12.69 6.77 7.28
CA TRP A 65 13.23 8.12 7.45
C TRP A 65 13.49 8.43 8.94
N LYS A 66 14.76 8.38 9.33
CA LYS A 66 15.21 8.61 10.70
C LYS A 66 16.44 9.49 10.72
N VAL A 67 16.43 10.51 11.58
CA VAL A 67 17.60 11.34 11.91
C VAL A 67 17.79 11.39 13.41
N LEU A 68 19.05 11.48 13.84
CA LEU A 68 19.43 11.69 15.23
C LEU A 68 19.52 13.19 15.53
N HIS A 69 19.56 13.53 16.80
CA HIS A 69 19.81 14.91 17.24
C HIS A 69 21.30 15.23 17.05
N THR A 70 21.60 16.16 16.16
CA THR A 70 23.00 16.49 15.77
C THR A 70 23.32 17.98 15.90
N GLY A 71 22.46 18.78 16.45
CA GLY A 71 22.61 20.24 16.37
C GLY A 71 22.20 20.85 15.01
N ASN A 72 22.03 20.03 13.95
CA ASN A 72 21.45 20.45 12.67
C ASN A 72 19.95 20.10 12.62
N PRO A 73 19.03 21.05 12.87
CA PRO A 73 17.60 20.81 12.85
C PRO A 73 17.05 20.52 11.45
N ARG A 74 17.82 20.83 10.38
CA ARG A 74 17.46 20.64 8.98
C ARG A 74 17.88 19.29 8.40
N LEU A 75 18.65 18.49 9.12
CA LEU A 75 19.22 17.24 8.58
C LEU A 75 18.18 16.34 7.92
N GLY A 76 16.97 16.23 8.51
CA GLY A 76 15.88 15.46 7.89
C GLY A 76 15.40 16.04 6.57
N VAL A 77 15.30 17.34 6.46
CA VAL A 77 14.92 18.04 5.22
C VAL A 77 15.99 17.84 4.15
N GLU A 78 17.26 18.01 4.52
CA GLU A 78 18.40 17.85 3.61
C GLU A 78 18.47 16.42 3.06
N LEU A 79 18.20 15.40 3.86
CA LEU A 79 18.11 14.02 3.38
C LEU A 79 16.99 13.85 2.33
N ALA A 80 15.81 14.43 2.57
CA ALA A 80 14.68 14.35 1.64
C ALA A 80 15.00 15.08 0.31
N GLU A 81 15.61 16.28 0.38
CA GLU A 81 16.02 17.04 -0.80
C GLU A 81 17.12 16.31 -1.59
N LYS A 82 18.10 15.73 -0.90
CA LYS A 82 19.19 14.95 -1.52
C LYS A 82 18.66 13.68 -2.18
N LYS A 83 17.75 12.96 -1.55
CA LYS A 83 17.12 11.78 -2.11
C LYS A 83 16.58 12.05 -3.52
N GLN A 84 15.75 13.09 -3.67
CA GLN A 84 15.16 13.45 -4.95
C GLN A 84 16.20 13.67 -6.05
N LYS A 85 17.31 14.37 -5.70
CA LYS A 85 18.42 14.66 -6.63
C LYS A 85 19.23 13.41 -6.98
N ILE A 86 19.55 12.57 -5.99
CA ILE A 86 20.37 11.36 -6.19
C ILE A 86 19.66 10.40 -7.15
N TYR A 87 18.36 10.24 -7.02
CA TYR A 87 17.59 9.32 -7.87
C TYR A 87 17.12 9.96 -9.17
N ASN A 88 17.33 11.27 -9.40
CA ASN A 88 16.77 12.00 -10.54
C ASN A 88 15.26 11.69 -10.70
N ALA A 89 14.55 11.62 -9.56
CA ALA A 89 13.20 11.09 -9.52
C ALA A 89 12.18 12.01 -10.20
N ARG A 90 11.26 11.41 -10.98
CA ARG A 90 10.13 12.12 -11.55
C ARG A 90 9.19 12.62 -10.44
N CYS A 91 8.90 11.77 -9.48
CA CYS A 91 8.15 12.15 -8.28
C CYS A 91 8.55 11.31 -7.06
N ASP A 92 8.19 11.84 -5.90
CA ASP A 92 8.27 11.17 -4.61
C ASP A 92 6.85 11.06 -4.05
N VAL A 93 6.33 9.85 -3.93
CA VAL A 93 4.93 9.64 -3.54
C VAL A 93 4.76 8.35 -2.76
N GLY A 94 4.06 8.44 -1.63
CA GLY A 94 3.72 7.24 -0.87
C GLY A 94 3.05 7.51 0.46
N PRO A 95 2.37 6.48 1.01
CA PRO A 95 1.68 6.53 2.28
C PRO A 95 2.61 6.31 3.48
N GLY A 96 2.04 6.46 4.69
CA GLY A 96 2.70 6.07 5.94
C GLY A 96 3.33 7.21 6.70
N LEU A 97 2.86 8.41 6.47
CA LEU A 97 3.40 9.59 7.13
C LEU A 97 2.94 9.69 8.58
N ASN A 98 3.89 9.76 9.51
CA ASN A 98 3.59 10.21 10.86
C ASN A 98 3.40 11.75 10.90
N LYS A 99 2.90 12.28 12.03
CA LYS A 99 2.62 13.72 12.20
C LYS A 99 3.82 14.63 11.90
N ARG A 100 5.06 14.18 12.14
CA ARG A 100 6.28 14.95 11.85
C ARG A 100 6.57 14.94 10.35
N ALA A 101 6.48 13.79 9.71
CA ALA A 101 6.68 13.64 8.27
C ALA A 101 5.63 14.45 7.47
N VAL A 102 4.37 14.49 7.90
CA VAL A 102 3.33 15.37 7.32
C VAL A 102 3.78 16.83 7.31
N LYS A 103 4.29 17.35 8.44
CA LYS A 103 4.74 18.75 8.52
C LYS A 103 5.94 19.03 7.60
N ILE A 104 6.89 18.10 7.54
CA ILE A 104 8.08 18.26 6.70
C ILE A 104 7.72 18.20 5.21
N ASN A 105 6.87 17.26 4.81
CA ASN A 105 6.45 17.16 3.41
C ASN A 105 5.67 18.40 2.96
N ARG A 106 4.79 18.95 3.80
CA ARG A 106 4.13 20.24 3.53
C ARG A 106 5.11 21.39 3.40
N TYR A 107 6.13 21.45 4.25
CA TYR A 107 7.21 22.45 4.17
C TYR A 107 8.02 22.34 2.87
N LEU A 108 8.23 21.11 2.38
CA LEU A 108 8.88 20.81 1.10
C LEU A 108 7.98 21.10 -0.12
N GLY A 109 6.75 21.55 0.09
CA GLY A 109 5.79 21.86 -0.99
C GLY A 109 5.05 20.65 -1.54
N CYS A 110 5.13 19.50 -0.88
CA CYS A 110 4.36 18.32 -1.28
C CYS A 110 2.87 18.50 -0.93
N TYR A 111 2.01 17.96 -1.77
CA TYR A 111 0.63 17.70 -1.40
C TYR A 111 0.56 16.58 -0.37
N VAL A 112 -0.24 16.74 0.65
CA VAL A 112 -0.41 15.78 1.74
C VAL A 112 -1.87 15.65 2.07
N ASP A 113 -2.39 14.43 2.03
CA ASP A 113 -3.77 14.10 2.39
C ASP A 113 -3.87 12.74 3.08
N ALA A 114 -5.06 12.38 3.55
CA ALA A 114 -5.38 11.07 4.08
C ALA A 114 -5.93 10.16 2.97
N MET A 115 -5.61 8.89 3.05
CA MET A 115 -6.23 7.87 2.20
C MET A 115 -7.64 7.59 2.66
N GLY A 116 -8.54 7.35 1.71
CA GLY A 116 -9.87 6.85 2.01
C GLY A 116 -9.81 5.42 2.56
N HIS A 117 -10.58 5.13 3.61
CA HIS A 117 -10.73 3.79 4.15
C HIS A 117 -12.16 3.29 3.93
N LEU A 118 -12.32 2.29 3.08
CA LEU A 118 -13.61 1.68 2.77
C LEU A 118 -13.55 0.17 3.04
N TYR A 119 -14.70 -0.44 3.28
CA TYR A 119 -14.80 -1.85 3.60
C TYR A 119 -16.09 -2.49 3.12
N VAL A 120 -16.06 -3.82 2.99
CA VAL A 120 -17.22 -4.72 2.80
C VAL A 120 -17.25 -5.70 3.96
N LEU A 121 -18.40 -5.86 4.62
CA LEU A 121 -18.57 -6.86 5.68
C LEU A 121 -18.94 -8.23 5.12
N GLY A 122 -18.30 -9.26 5.67
CA GLY A 122 -18.74 -10.64 5.53
C GLY A 122 -19.97 -10.95 6.40
N GLU A 123 -20.68 -12.00 6.04
CA GLU A 123 -21.75 -12.52 6.88
C GLU A 123 -21.17 -13.45 7.96
N CYS A 124 -20.90 -12.89 9.13
CA CYS A 124 -20.39 -13.62 10.28
C CYS A 124 -21.42 -13.63 11.41
N PRO A 125 -21.55 -14.76 12.15
CA PRO A 125 -22.35 -14.81 13.37
C PRO A 125 -21.85 -13.83 14.43
N GLU A 126 -20.53 -13.73 14.54
CA GLU A 126 -19.80 -12.84 15.45
C GLU A 126 -18.56 -12.27 14.75
N TYR A 127 -18.18 -11.04 15.09
CA TYR A 127 -16.97 -10.38 14.60
C TYR A 127 -15.95 -10.29 15.74
N HIS A 128 -14.77 -10.87 15.56
CA HIS A 128 -13.69 -10.89 16.55
C HIS A 128 -12.65 -9.78 16.28
N ILE A 129 -12.42 -9.48 15.00
CA ILE A 129 -11.46 -8.46 14.56
C ILE A 129 -12.15 -7.11 14.42
N ALA A 130 -13.24 -7.04 13.66
CA ALA A 130 -14.04 -5.83 13.53
C ALA A 130 -14.94 -5.61 14.76
N LYS A 131 -15.26 -4.34 15.04
CA LYS A 131 -16.33 -4.01 15.98
C LYS A 131 -17.46 -3.35 15.21
N VAL A 132 -18.50 -4.11 14.90
CA VAL A 132 -19.63 -3.68 14.08
C VAL A 132 -20.75 -3.20 14.98
N ARG A 133 -21.11 -1.92 14.85
CA ARG A 133 -22.25 -1.30 15.55
C ARG A 133 -23.48 -1.27 14.67
N GLN A 134 -23.27 -1.04 13.36
CA GLN A 134 -24.33 -1.03 12.36
C GLN A 134 -23.87 -1.84 11.15
N LYS A 135 -24.62 -2.90 10.82
CA LYS A 135 -24.32 -3.71 9.63
C LYS A 135 -24.65 -2.92 8.36
N GLN A 136 -23.75 -3.00 7.39
CA GLN A 136 -23.97 -2.46 6.05
C GLN A 136 -25.15 -3.14 5.38
N LYS A 137 -25.98 -2.36 4.69
CA LYS A 137 -27.02 -2.93 3.81
C LYS A 137 -26.35 -3.36 2.51
N ARG A 138 -26.41 -4.65 2.21
CA ARG A 138 -25.91 -5.18 0.94
C ARG A 138 -26.74 -4.67 -0.23
N ILE A 139 -26.06 -4.33 -1.33
CA ILE A 139 -26.71 -3.98 -2.58
C ILE A 139 -27.33 -5.23 -3.16
N SER A 140 -28.62 -5.17 -3.50
CA SER A 140 -29.32 -6.25 -4.17
C SER A 140 -29.06 -6.21 -5.68
N GLY A 141 -28.87 -7.37 -6.29
CA GLY A 141 -28.67 -7.51 -7.74
C GLY A 141 -27.65 -8.60 -8.04
N ILE A 142 -27.60 -9.02 -9.29
CA ILE A 142 -26.62 -9.98 -9.78
C ILE A 142 -25.55 -9.20 -10.52
N SER A 143 -24.30 -9.43 -10.15
CA SER A 143 -23.16 -8.84 -10.86
C SER A 143 -23.10 -9.38 -12.28
N LYS A 144 -22.84 -8.50 -13.23
CA LYS A 144 -22.56 -8.86 -14.63
C LYS A 144 -21.11 -9.27 -14.85
N LYS A 145 -20.27 -8.99 -13.89
CA LYS A 145 -18.84 -9.30 -13.91
C LYS A 145 -18.54 -10.39 -12.88
N LYS A 146 -17.44 -11.11 -13.09
CA LYS A 146 -16.95 -12.15 -12.17
C LYS A 146 -15.61 -11.78 -11.61
N LEU A 147 -15.34 -12.22 -10.39
CA LEU A 147 -14.02 -12.17 -9.80
C LEU A 147 -13.31 -13.50 -10.06
N VAL A 148 -12.16 -13.45 -10.74
CA VAL A 148 -11.39 -14.62 -11.16
C VAL A 148 -9.99 -14.52 -10.57
N GLU A 149 -9.54 -15.58 -9.91
CA GLU A 149 -8.19 -15.62 -9.35
C GLU A 149 -7.15 -15.83 -10.45
N LEU A 150 -6.14 -14.95 -10.48
CA LEU A 150 -5.00 -15.02 -11.38
C LEU A 150 -3.84 -15.65 -10.60
N GLN A 151 -3.32 -16.78 -11.07
CA GLN A 151 -2.37 -17.59 -10.32
C GLN A 151 -0.96 -17.53 -10.89
N THR A 152 -0.81 -17.14 -12.15
CA THR A 152 0.46 -17.14 -12.84
C THR A 152 0.91 -15.74 -13.25
N ARG A 153 2.22 -15.59 -13.40
CA ARG A 153 2.84 -14.39 -13.95
C ARG A 153 2.28 -14.02 -15.33
N GLU A 154 2.07 -15.03 -16.16
CA GLU A 154 1.58 -14.90 -17.51
C GLU A 154 0.15 -14.37 -17.55
N GLU A 155 -0.72 -14.86 -16.66
CA GLU A 155 -2.09 -14.35 -16.53
C GLU A 155 -2.11 -12.88 -16.10
N LEU A 156 -1.26 -12.50 -15.14
CA LEU A 156 -1.14 -11.09 -14.73
C LEU A 156 -0.64 -10.20 -15.87
N LEU A 157 0.34 -10.65 -16.64
CA LEU A 157 0.85 -9.92 -17.81
C LEU A 157 -0.21 -9.70 -18.89
N GLN A 158 -1.13 -10.64 -19.08
CA GLN A 158 -2.23 -10.50 -20.03
C GLN A 158 -3.22 -9.40 -19.65
N VAL A 159 -3.37 -9.13 -18.35
CA VAL A 159 -4.29 -8.11 -17.83
C VAL A 159 -3.59 -6.77 -17.59
N PHE A 160 -2.28 -6.78 -17.31
CA PHE A 160 -1.52 -5.58 -16.99
C PHE A 160 -1.31 -4.68 -18.22
N ASP A 161 -1.86 -3.47 -18.19
CA ASP A 161 -1.67 -2.46 -19.24
C ASP A 161 -0.64 -1.40 -18.78
N ASP A 162 0.61 -1.55 -19.24
CA ASP A 162 1.68 -0.60 -18.96
C ASP A 162 1.37 0.81 -19.47
N SER A 163 0.69 0.93 -20.61
CA SER A 163 0.34 2.23 -21.19
C SER A 163 -0.69 2.99 -20.34
N PHE A 164 -1.55 2.26 -19.66
CA PHE A 164 -2.48 2.81 -18.69
C PHE A 164 -1.75 3.23 -17.42
N GLN A 165 -0.86 2.38 -16.89
CA GLN A 165 -0.11 2.65 -15.66
C GLN A 165 0.82 3.86 -15.79
N ARG A 166 1.44 4.08 -16.95
CA ARG A 166 2.31 5.26 -17.23
C ARG A 166 1.62 6.60 -17.02
N LYS A 167 0.29 6.65 -17.07
CA LYS A 167 -0.51 7.86 -16.83
C LYS A 167 -0.74 8.14 -15.34
N ARG A 168 -0.42 7.19 -14.47
CA ARG A 168 -0.62 7.26 -13.02
C ARG A 168 0.56 7.89 -12.27
N VAL A 169 0.29 8.34 -11.07
CA VAL A 169 1.28 8.85 -10.11
C VAL A 169 1.05 8.12 -8.77
N PRO A 170 1.96 7.21 -8.36
CA PRO A 170 3.15 6.77 -9.08
C PRO A 170 2.83 5.89 -10.30
N TYR A 171 3.70 5.93 -11.29
CA TYR A 171 3.76 4.89 -12.30
C TYR A 171 4.41 3.65 -11.70
N LYS A 172 3.66 2.56 -11.64
CA LYS A 172 4.12 1.24 -11.17
C LYS A 172 4.27 0.33 -12.38
N ASP A 173 5.51 -0.04 -12.74
CA ASP A 173 5.74 -0.98 -13.83
C ASP A 173 5.48 -2.43 -13.41
N PHE A 174 5.44 -3.35 -14.37
CA PHE A 174 5.22 -4.77 -14.04
C PHE A 174 6.35 -5.37 -13.22
N GLY A 175 7.58 -4.88 -13.38
CA GLY A 175 8.72 -5.28 -12.55
C GLY A 175 8.49 -4.97 -11.06
N TYR A 176 7.88 -3.83 -10.76
CA TYR A 176 7.46 -3.51 -9.40
C TYR A 176 6.39 -4.48 -8.89
N VAL A 177 5.35 -4.77 -9.69
CA VAL A 177 4.29 -5.73 -9.32
C VAL A 177 4.88 -7.11 -9.02
N GLU A 178 5.74 -7.59 -9.90
CA GLU A 178 6.40 -8.88 -9.77
C GLU A 178 7.27 -8.95 -8.52
N HIS A 179 8.18 -7.98 -8.34
CA HIS A 179 9.05 -7.93 -7.18
C HIS A 179 8.28 -7.75 -5.88
N ARG A 180 7.34 -6.79 -5.84
CA ARG A 180 6.65 -6.40 -4.61
C ARG A 180 5.65 -7.42 -4.12
N PHE A 181 4.96 -8.13 -5.03
CA PHE A 181 3.84 -8.99 -4.67
C PHE A 181 4.06 -10.47 -5.04
N LEU A 182 4.51 -10.80 -6.25
CA LEU A 182 4.74 -12.19 -6.65
C LEU A 182 5.96 -12.81 -5.96
N GLN A 183 7.03 -12.03 -5.79
CA GLN A 183 8.30 -12.49 -5.23
C GLN A 183 8.50 -12.06 -3.78
N HIS A 184 7.43 -11.65 -3.08
CA HIS A 184 7.56 -11.21 -1.69
C HIS A 184 8.01 -12.38 -0.79
N PRO A 185 9.11 -12.25 -0.03
CA PRO A 185 9.73 -13.39 0.66
C PRO A 185 8.98 -13.87 1.91
N VAL A 186 7.98 -13.12 2.39
CA VAL A 186 7.28 -13.40 3.65
C VAL A 186 5.77 -13.48 3.48
N TYR A 187 5.18 -12.57 2.70
CA TYR A 187 3.74 -12.53 2.49
C TYR A 187 3.34 -13.24 1.20
N GLU A 188 2.22 -13.95 1.26
CA GLU A 188 1.53 -14.46 0.08
C GLU A 188 0.43 -13.47 -0.31
N TYR A 189 0.48 -13.02 -1.56
CA TYR A 189 -0.53 -12.18 -2.15
C TYR A 189 -1.36 -12.98 -3.14
N ARG A 190 -2.66 -12.70 -3.17
CA ARG A 190 -3.60 -13.24 -4.17
C ARG A 190 -3.92 -12.13 -5.16
N PHE A 191 -4.19 -12.51 -6.40
CA PHE A 191 -4.51 -11.57 -7.46
C PHE A 191 -5.90 -11.90 -7.98
N LEU A 192 -6.78 -10.92 -7.95
CA LEU A 192 -8.19 -11.10 -8.30
C LEU A 192 -8.54 -10.23 -9.50
N GLY A 193 -8.60 -10.84 -10.68
CA GLY A 193 -9.00 -10.22 -11.94
C GLY A 193 -10.51 -9.95 -11.97
N ILE A 194 -10.90 -8.89 -12.67
CA ILE A 194 -12.30 -8.54 -12.90
C ILE A 194 -12.63 -8.91 -14.35
N GLN A 195 -13.41 -10.01 -14.52
CA GLN A 195 -13.81 -10.52 -15.81
C GLN A 195 -15.18 -10.01 -16.21
N ASN A 196 -15.31 -9.46 -17.41
CA ASN A 196 -16.60 -9.06 -17.98
C ASN A 196 -17.39 -10.26 -18.57
N GLU A 197 -18.62 -10.01 -19.04
CA GLU A 197 -19.50 -11.05 -19.60
C GLU A 197 -18.91 -11.73 -20.85
N GLU A 198 -18.01 -11.07 -21.58
CA GLU A 198 -17.34 -11.58 -22.77
C GLU A 198 -16.07 -12.39 -22.44
N GLY A 199 -15.71 -12.49 -21.16
CA GLY A 199 -14.52 -13.19 -20.68
C GLY A 199 -13.24 -12.32 -20.68
N GLY A 200 -13.31 -11.07 -21.10
CA GLY A 200 -12.18 -10.14 -21.08
C GLY A 200 -11.88 -9.60 -19.69
N MET A 201 -10.62 -9.33 -19.41
CA MET A 201 -10.15 -8.71 -18.16
C MET A 201 -9.24 -7.53 -18.48
N LYS A 202 -9.41 -6.41 -17.76
CA LYS A 202 -8.60 -5.18 -17.93
C LYS A 202 -8.03 -4.67 -16.61
N SER A 203 -8.45 -5.27 -15.49
CA SER A 203 -8.06 -4.84 -14.15
C SER A 203 -7.93 -6.03 -13.22
N PHE A 204 -7.05 -5.88 -12.24
CA PHE A 204 -6.95 -6.81 -11.11
C PHE A 204 -6.63 -6.10 -9.80
N MET A 205 -7.04 -6.70 -8.71
CA MET A 205 -6.74 -6.32 -7.34
C MET A 205 -5.64 -7.20 -6.78
N VAL A 206 -4.75 -6.64 -5.97
CA VAL A 206 -3.79 -7.38 -5.16
C VAL A 206 -4.33 -7.49 -3.76
N LEU A 207 -4.46 -8.71 -3.26
CA LEU A 207 -5.08 -9.03 -2.00
C LEU A 207 -4.07 -9.65 -1.03
N ARG A 208 -4.23 -9.33 0.27
CA ARG A 208 -3.51 -9.99 1.35
C ARG A 208 -4.46 -10.41 2.46
N GLU A 209 -4.35 -11.68 2.86
CA GLU A 209 -5.06 -12.19 4.03
C GLU A 209 -4.32 -11.81 5.32
N GLU A 210 -5.07 -11.45 6.35
CA GLU A 210 -4.55 -11.24 7.70
C GLU A 210 -5.38 -12.05 8.68
N ARG A 211 -4.73 -12.57 9.74
CA ARG A 211 -5.37 -13.43 10.75
C ARG A 211 -5.12 -12.91 12.14
N TYR A 212 -6.12 -12.99 12.98
CA TYR A 212 -6.02 -12.69 14.39
C TYR A 212 -7.08 -13.47 15.17
N ASP A 213 -6.66 -14.15 16.25
CA ASP A 213 -7.53 -14.88 17.18
C ASP A 213 -8.53 -15.84 16.49
N GLY A 214 -8.06 -16.60 15.51
CA GLY A 214 -8.85 -17.56 14.75
C GLY A 214 -9.74 -16.96 13.65
N ALA A 215 -9.92 -15.66 13.63
CA ALA A 215 -10.62 -14.95 12.58
C ALA A 215 -9.68 -14.46 11.47
N LYS A 216 -10.22 -14.13 10.31
CA LYS A 216 -9.44 -13.62 9.17
C LYS A 216 -10.15 -12.53 8.41
N ILE A 217 -9.36 -11.69 7.79
CA ILE A 217 -9.80 -10.58 6.94
C ILE A 217 -9.01 -10.56 5.63
N CYS A 218 -9.53 -9.82 4.67
CA CYS A 218 -8.86 -9.58 3.40
C CYS A 218 -8.57 -8.08 3.24
N LYS A 219 -7.36 -7.73 2.80
CA LYS A 219 -6.95 -6.36 2.47
C LYS A 219 -6.75 -6.25 0.97
N ILE A 220 -7.43 -5.33 0.31
CA ILE A 220 -7.02 -4.88 -1.02
C ILE A 220 -5.84 -3.94 -0.81
N VAL A 221 -4.64 -4.39 -1.20
CA VAL A 221 -3.42 -3.63 -0.96
C VAL A 221 -2.99 -2.82 -2.17
N ASP A 222 -3.42 -3.20 -3.37
CA ASP A 222 -3.19 -2.46 -4.61
C ASP A 222 -4.26 -2.79 -5.67
N PHE A 223 -4.37 -1.96 -6.73
CA PHE A 223 -5.31 -2.13 -7.84
C PHE A 223 -4.68 -1.66 -9.15
N TYR A 224 -4.72 -2.48 -10.18
CA TYR A 224 -4.14 -2.23 -11.49
C TYR A 224 -5.20 -2.24 -12.59
N GLY A 225 -5.12 -1.29 -13.51
CA GLY A 225 -6.06 -1.10 -14.61
C GLY A 225 -7.18 -0.11 -14.33
N PRO A 226 -8.15 0.02 -15.25
CA PRO A 226 -9.26 0.96 -15.13
C PRO A 226 -10.16 0.67 -13.92
N TYR A 227 -10.37 1.68 -13.07
CA TYR A 227 -11.19 1.53 -11.84
C TYR A 227 -12.68 1.30 -12.11
N GLU A 228 -13.18 1.74 -13.26
CA GLU A 228 -14.56 1.49 -13.67
C GLU A 228 -14.88 0.01 -13.86
N GLU A 229 -13.86 -0.84 -13.98
CA GLU A 229 -14.08 -2.28 -14.04
C GLU A 229 -14.66 -2.86 -12.75
N ILE A 230 -14.49 -2.19 -11.59
CA ILE A 230 -15.08 -2.62 -10.32
C ILE A 230 -16.60 -2.38 -10.23
N ILE A 231 -17.16 -1.54 -11.11
CA ILE A 231 -18.61 -1.25 -11.14
C ILE A 231 -19.37 -2.56 -11.41
N ASP A 232 -20.52 -2.71 -10.73
CA ASP A 232 -21.40 -3.89 -10.84
C ASP A 232 -20.77 -5.22 -10.37
N THR A 233 -19.79 -5.16 -9.46
CA THR A 233 -19.18 -6.36 -8.86
C THR A 233 -19.69 -6.68 -7.45
N ALA A 234 -20.68 -5.96 -6.92
CA ALA A 234 -21.08 -6.07 -5.50
C ALA A 234 -21.44 -7.49 -5.06
N SER A 235 -22.26 -8.23 -5.82
CA SER A 235 -22.64 -9.61 -5.43
C SER A 235 -21.44 -10.57 -5.48
N GLU A 236 -20.48 -10.34 -6.37
CA GLU A 236 -19.22 -11.12 -6.44
C GLU A 236 -18.29 -10.78 -5.28
N MET A 237 -18.21 -9.50 -4.88
CA MET A 237 -17.44 -9.09 -3.70
C MET A 237 -18.01 -9.73 -2.43
N TYR A 238 -19.34 -9.69 -2.25
CA TYR A 238 -19.99 -10.33 -1.12
C TYR A 238 -19.76 -11.85 -1.12
N ARG A 239 -19.94 -12.49 -2.28
CA ARG A 239 -19.69 -13.92 -2.43
C ARG A 239 -18.24 -14.27 -2.07
N PHE A 240 -17.27 -13.51 -2.60
CA PHE A 240 -15.85 -13.74 -2.32
C PHE A 240 -15.53 -13.61 -0.83
N VAL A 241 -16.05 -12.59 -0.15
CA VAL A 241 -15.83 -12.38 1.28
C VAL A 241 -16.46 -13.51 2.11
N ASP A 242 -17.69 -13.92 1.78
CA ASP A 242 -18.42 -14.95 2.52
C ASP A 242 -17.84 -16.35 2.31
N GLU A 243 -17.56 -16.75 1.06
CA GLU A 243 -16.98 -18.06 0.73
C GLU A 243 -15.58 -18.25 1.35
N ASN A 244 -14.81 -17.17 1.45
CA ASN A 244 -13.53 -17.21 2.13
C ASN A 244 -13.64 -17.04 3.66
N HIS A 245 -14.84 -16.84 4.23
CA HIS A 245 -15.05 -16.61 5.65
C HIS A 245 -14.25 -15.43 6.21
N TYR A 246 -14.14 -14.34 5.46
CA TYR A 246 -13.55 -13.10 5.95
C TYR A 246 -14.58 -12.30 6.76
N GLU A 247 -14.18 -11.75 7.91
CA GLU A 247 -15.03 -10.83 8.65
C GLU A 247 -15.30 -9.56 7.85
N PHE A 248 -14.30 -9.12 7.11
CA PHE A 248 -14.41 -8.01 6.17
C PHE A 248 -13.31 -8.08 5.10
N MET A 249 -13.52 -7.33 4.04
CA MET A 249 -12.50 -6.94 3.08
C MET A 249 -12.41 -5.42 3.08
N ASP A 250 -11.20 -4.84 3.21
CA ASP A 250 -11.00 -3.41 3.25
C ASP A 250 -10.01 -2.90 2.20
N ILE A 251 -10.13 -1.61 1.89
CA ILE A 251 -9.23 -0.91 0.99
C ILE A 251 -8.87 0.44 1.60
N TYR A 252 -7.56 0.75 1.63
CA TYR A 252 -7.05 2.11 1.79
C TYR A 252 -6.53 2.59 0.45
N CYS A 253 -7.13 3.64 -0.08
CA CYS A 253 -6.73 4.18 -1.38
C CYS A 253 -6.95 5.69 -1.48
N TYR A 254 -6.25 6.29 -2.44
CA TYR A 254 -6.49 7.64 -2.93
C TYR A 254 -6.40 7.63 -4.46
N GLY A 255 -7.36 8.29 -5.13
CA GLY A 255 -7.43 8.34 -6.60
C GLY A 255 -8.51 7.45 -7.21
N VAL A 256 -8.98 6.43 -6.50
CA VAL A 256 -10.14 5.63 -6.92
C VAL A 256 -11.42 6.42 -6.67
N PRO A 257 -12.27 6.66 -7.69
CA PRO A 257 -13.55 7.33 -7.47
C PRO A 257 -14.46 6.54 -6.53
N GLU A 258 -14.85 7.15 -5.41
CA GLU A 258 -15.67 6.53 -4.37
C GLU A 258 -16.97 5.89 -4.91
N LYS A 259 -17.59 6.58 -5.89
CA LYS A 259 -18.81 6.07 -6.53
C LYS A 259 -18.65 4.67 -7.14
N TYR A 260 -17.44 4.31 -7.62
CA TYR A 260 -17.17 2.97 -8.16
C TYR A 260 -17.10 1.95 -7.03
N LEU A 261 -16.43 2.30 -5.94
CA LEU A 261 -16.36 1.44 -4.75
C LEU A 261 -17.75 1.23 -4.11
N PHE A 262 -18.58 2.28 -4.07
CA PHE A 262 -19.94 2.12 -3.56
C PHE A 262 -20.77 1.15 -4.39
N THR A 263 -20.67 1.21 -5.73
CA THR A 263 -21.38 0.24 -6.60
C THR A 263 -20.85 -1.18 -6.50
N ALA A 264 -19.61 -1.34 -6.03
CA ALA A 264 -18.98 -2.62 -5.72
C ALA A 264 -19.30 -3.13 -4.28
N GLY A 265 -20.16 -2.42 -3.54
CA GLY A 265 -20.61 -2.83 -2.22
C GLY A 265 -19.78 -2.32 -1.05
N PHE A 266 -18.76 -1.49 -1.29
CA PHE A 266 -17.97 -0.88 -0.24
C PHE A 266 -18.72 0.28 0.41
N SER A 267 -18.42 0.53 1.68
CA SER A 267 -18.89 1.71 2.43
C SER A 267 -17.72 2.35 3.16
N TRP A 268 -17.82 3.64 3.44
CA TRP A 268 -16.86 4.35 4.26
C TRP A 268 -16.74 3.74 5.65
N CYS A 269 -15.50 3.63 6.13
CA CYS A 269 -15.22 3.29 7.50
C CYS A 269 -15.48 4.51 8.39
N LYS A 270 -16.64 4.51 9.09
CA LYS A 270 -17.02 5.54 10.03
C LYS A 270 -17.07 4.94 11.43
N GLU A 271 -16.46 5.61 12.40
CA GLU A 271 -16.31 5.09 13.77
C GLU A 271 -17.64 4.82 14.46
N GLU A 272 -18.68 5.59 14.16
CA GLU A 272 -20.04 5.38 14.66
C GLU A 272 -20.70 4.12 14.10
N GLU A 273 -20.29 3.64 12.92
CA GLU A 273 -20.84 2.44 12.26
C GLU A 273 -20.00 1.20 12.55
N ALA A 274 -18.68 1.31 12.38
CA ALA A 274 -17.77 0.18 12.60
C ALA A 274 -16.33 0.63 12.92
N ILE A 275 -15.62 -0.23 13.66
CA ILE A 275 -14.18 -0.20 13.78
C ILE A 275 -13.61 -1.31 12.91
N ILE A 276 -12.80 -0.94 11.93
CA ILE A 276 -12.13 -1.81 10.98
C ILE A 276 -10.61 -1.69 11.19
N PRO A 277 -9.99 -2.61 11.95
CA PRO A 277 -8.60 -2.49 12.36
C PRO A 277 -7.62 -2.59 11.17
N ASN A 278 -6.57 -1.75 11.23
CA ASN A 278 -5.48 -1.80 10.26
C ASN A 278 -4.22 -2.49 10.80
N HIS A 279 -3.95 -2.39 12.11
CA HIS A 279 -2.73 -2.91 12.72
C HIS A 279 -2.95 -4.24 13.43
N PHE A 280 -2.12 -5.24 13.12
CA PHE A 280 -2.20 -6.61 13.63
C PHE A 280 -0.96 -7.04 14.43
N ALA A 281 0.12 -6.27 14.39
CA ALA A 281 1.34 -6.57 15.16
C ALA A 281 1.99 -5.32 15.77
N PRO A 282 1.61 -4.91 16.99
CA PRO A 282 0.55 -5.49 17.82
C PRO A 282 -0.84 -5.21 17.26
N PHE A 283 -1.83 -6.04 17.61
CA PHE A 283 -3.21 -5.82 17.23
C PHE A 283 -3.78 -4.58 17.96
N GLU A 284 -4.38 -3.70 17.18
CA GLU A 284 -5.04 -2.50 17.69
C GLU A 284 -6.45 -2.37 17.09
N GLN A 285 -7.49 -2.59 17.91
CA GLN A 285 -8.88 -2.47 17.48
C GLN A 285 -9.32 -1.00 17.44
N LYS A 286 -8.83 -0.28 16.43
CA LYS A 286 -9.17 1.12 16.17
C LYS A 286 -9.14 1.43 14.69
N ASN A 287 -9.92 2.44 14.27
CA ASN A 287 -9.76 3.06 12.95
C ASN A 287 -8.48 3.91 12.94
N THR A 288 -7.77 3.92 11.83
CA THR A 288 -6.49 4.61 11.72
C THR A 288 -6.43 5.38 10.41
N ASP A 289 -6.12 6.67 10.46
CA ASP A 289 -5.83 7.43 9.25
C ASP A 289 -4.43 7.11 8.75
N ILE A 290 -4.31 6.86 7.45
CA ILE A 290 -3.03 6.73 6.75
C ILE A 290 -2.84 7.96 5.87
N TYR A 291 -1.86 8.79 6.22
CA TYR A 291 -1.51 9.96 5.43
C TYR A 291 -0.49 9.58 4.36
N PHE A 292 -0.61 10.20 3.18
CA PHE A 292 0.38 10.12 2.11
C PHE A 292 0.88 11.51 1.73
N ALA A 293 2.01 11.56 1.02
CA ALA A 293 2.48 12.77 0.37
C ALA A 293 2.83 12.49 -1.09
N THR A 294 2.74 13.50 -1.93
CA THR A 294 3.24 13.48 -3.30
C THR A 294 3.92 14.79 -3.68
N SER A 295 5.04 14.71 -4.38
CA SER A 295 5.73 15.86 -4.95
C SER A 295 5.21 16.25 -6.33
N LEU A 296 4.36 15.43 -6.94
CA LEU A 296 3.80 15.66 -8.28
C LEU A 296 2.27 15.46 -8.26
N TRP A 297 1.55 16.43 -8.82
CA TRP A 297 0.14 16.30 -9.11
C TRP A 297 -0.10 15.55 -10.42
N GLY A 298 -1.22 14.82 -10.48
CA GLY A 298 -1.61 14.09 -11.67
C GLY A 298 -2.79 13.16 -11.37
N GLN A 299 -2.89 12.08 -12.10
CA GLN A 299 -3.82 11.00 -11.80
C GLN A 299 -3.24 10.16 -10.66
N LEU A 300 -3.40 10.66 -9.42
CA LEU A 300 -2.88 10.00 -8.22
C LEU A 300 -3.50 8.62 -8.04
N ASP A 301 -2.68 7.67 -7.61
CA ASP A 301 -2.98 6.26 -7.50
C ASP A 301 -2.21 5.67 -6.33
N VAL A 302 -2.66 5.97 -5.10
CA VAL A 302 -1.94 5.60 -3.88
C VAL A 302 -2.75 4.55 -3.12
N PHE A 303 -2.09 3.44 -2.81
CA PHE A 303 -2.67 2.31 -2.07
C PHE A 303 -1.87 1.93 -0.84
N ARG A 304 -2.46 1.11 0.02
CA ARG A 304 -1.79 0.55 1.22
C ARG A 304 -0.51 -0.21 0.86
N GLY A 305 -0.48 -0.92 -0.27
CA GLY A 305 0.66 -1.72 -0.73
C GLY A 305 1.87 -0.89 -1.12
N ASP A 306 1.68 0.42 -1.28
CA ASP A 306 2.76 1.33 -1.63
C ASP A 306 3.74 1.51 -0.47
N ALA A 307 4.97 1.77 -0.82
CA ALA A 307 6.05 1.91 0.14
C ALA A 307 6.23 0.66 1.01
N ASP A 308 6.41 0.90 2.30
CA ASP A 308 6.59 -0.14 3.31
C ASP A 308 5.41 -0.25 4.29
N GLN A 309 4.24 0.27 3.93
CA GLN A 309 3.05 0.21 4.80
C GLN A 309 2.49 -1.21 4.94
N ASP A 310 2.64 -2.04 3.91
CA ASP A 310 2.28 -3.45 3.93
C ASP A 310 3.55 -4.30 4.02
N ARG A 311 4.18 -4.33 5.20
CA ARG A 311 5.40 -5.10 5.47
C ARG A 311 5.25 -5.95 6.72
N PRO A 312 6.02 -7.04 6.86
CA PRO A 312 6.14 -7.81 8.10
C PRO A 312 6.71 -6.97 9.25
N SER A 313 6.27 -7.24 10.47
CA SER A 313 6.70 -6.56 11.70
C SER A 313 7.86 -7.27 12.41
#